data_e1db97a17be3a534e3e2a581fd91391e
#
_entry.id   e1db97a17be3a534e3e2a581fd91391e
#
_cell.length_a   1.000
_cell.length_b   1.000
_cell.length_c   1.000
_cell.angle_alpha   90.00
_cell.angle_beta   90.00
_cell.angle_gamma   90.00
#
_symmetry.space_group_name_H-M   'P 1'
#
loop_
_entity.id
_entity.type
_entity.pdbx_description
1 polymer ?
#
loop_
_entity_poly.entity_id
_entity_poly.type
_entity_poly.pdbx_seq_one_letter_code
_entity_poly.pdbx_strand_id
1 'polypeptide(L)'
;MVYPSSKITRTAVGISLFVLAALLSSCGNILQPSPVDLTGDPLGVGEGVWFFDLDGSNPSDQIRARVDVGDEPKDVYLVLSNPTGSFARVSSLSSPSARRSLANQVAPAPVAPPQPEDEYEPGRTSATDWQAPALTSSRNMTDATNSRALASAGSHSVGAEAEFFTDSDPRNNVTAVLATRVNDAGTGTALEIWVESSEWQSGSGAVNSTMIGELAATFLKAGPNNDIYDWVTAMLGDEWGSTPYSNLITNRDTITILLHNMQNNGPGGTVGYYWSKDAFRNETISFSNERIMFYIDSESFEAASGATWEITDRWPAIVVSTLAHEFQHMIHFYQRYVKRGATTDTWLNEMMSLMTEDLVAQKLGIAGPRGVDPIAHADGSAGTIGNNSGRLPRYNRASNESLTEWGASGSTLDSYSLTYSYGAYLARNFGGADLLRAMMESSSSDAERVVQEALSTQGYANGTHEELLWRWGVSTLRSQHVAEQPFQLNPGRWMSDAEFSLGSINHFNYYGSGSYGPIVHEGAIDSLELKPYSKALYKVGSGLTGEVSLECFVEAGVDFAIVAN
;
A
#
# COMPACT_ATOMS: atom_id res chain seq x y z
N MET A 1 44.94 -28.47 -24.44
CA MET A 1 45.68 -28.62 -23.17
C MET A 1 44.74 -29.20 -22.16
N VAL A 2 45.08 -30.42 -21.70
CA VAL A 2 44.24 -31.31 -20.89
C VAL A 2 44.50 -30.99 -19.42
N TYR A 3 43.44 -30.78 -18.64
CA TYR A 3 43.53 -30.74 -17.20
C TYR A 3 43.30 -32.14 -16.63
N PRO A 4 44.13 -32.64 -15.69
CA PRO A 4 43.82 -33.89 -15.00
C PRO A 4 43.00 -33.67 -13.74
N SER A 5 41.95 -34.48 -13.61
CA SER A 5 41.16 -34.66 -12.41
C SER A 5 41.88 -35.45 -11.34
N SER A 6 41.96 -34.95 -10.12
CA SER A 6 42.38 -35.77 -8.97
C SER A 6 41.15 -36.20 -8.17
N LYS A 7 40.85 -37.48 -8.22
CA LYS A 7 39.91 -38.17 -7.32
C LYS A 7 40.61 -38.42 -5.97
N ILE A 8 40.01 -37.93 -4.91
CA ILE A 8 40.36 -38.34 -3.54
C ILE A 8 39.32 -39.36 -3.08
N THR A 9 39.75 -40.58 -3.02
CA THR A 9 39.03 -41.73 -2.43
C THR A 9 39.14 -41.64 -0.91
N ARG A 10 38.01 -41.52 -0.22
CA ARG A 10 37.95 -41.74 1.23
C ARG A 10 37.34 -43.08 1.52
N THR A 11 38.15 -43.93 2.09
CA THR A 11 37.84 -45.26 2.59
C THR A 11 36.91 -45.17 3.80
N ALA A 12 35.76 -45.83 3.71
CA ALA A 12 34.84 -46.00 4.82
C ALA A 12 35.41 -47.11 5.75
N VAL A 13 35.62 -46.75 7.01
CA VAL A 13 35.81 -47.74 8.08
C VAL A 13 34.48 -47.85 8.81
N GLY A 14 33.77 -48.92 8.56
CA GLY A 14 32.59 -49.32 9.33
C GLY A 14 33.02 -49.88 10.68
N ILE A 15 32.51 -49.30 11.76
CA ILE A 15 32.50 -49.95 13.07
C ILE A 15 31.02 -50.10 13.45
N SER A 16 30.57 -51.35 13.40
CA SER A 16 29.31 -51.80 13.99
C SER A 16 29.40 -51.69 15.51
N LEU A 17 28.50 -50.90 16.09
CA LEU A 17 28.19 -51.04 17.51
C LEU A 17 26.68 -51.31 17.65
N PHE A 18 26.31 -52.56 17.50
CA PHE A 18 25.13 -53.15 18.11
C PHE A 18 25.57 -53.54 19.51
N VAL A 19 25.06 -52.90 20.55
CA VAL A 19 24.74 -53.47 21.86
C VAL A 19 24.14 -52.37 22.74
N LEU A 20 22.98 -52.69 23.29
CA LEU A 20 22.36 -52.16 24.49
C LEU A 20 21.25 -51.10 24.26
N ALA A 21 20.18 -51.52 23.63
CA ALA A 21 18.85 -50.92 23.84
C ALA A 21 18.01 -51.89 24.67
N ALA A 22 18.29 -51.98 25.94
CA ALA A 22 17.35 -52.51 26.93
C ALA A 22 17.75 -52.01 28.33
N LEU A 23 16.78 -51.50 29.03
CA LEU A 23 16.82 -51.02 30.41
C LEU A 23 17.30 -49.57 30.60
N LEU A 24 16.41 -48.64 30.33
CA LEU A 24 16.17 -47.45 31.17
C LEU A 24 14.74 -46.93 30.88
N SER A 25 13.71 -47.71 31.17
CA SER A 25 12.42 -47.19 31.55
C SER A 25 12.48 -46.75 33.02
N SER A 26 13.28 -45.77 33.28
CA SER A 26 13.21 -44.94 34.46
C SER A 26 12.50 -43.66 34.04
N CYS A 27 11.39 -43.36 34.68
CA CYS A 27 10.72 -42.09 34.62
C CYS A 27 11.70 -40.94 34.88
N GLY A 28 12.40 -40.52 33.83
CA GLY A 28 13.00 -39.21 33.79
C GLY A 28 11.88 -38.25 33.43
N ASN A 29 11.37 -37.46 34.37
CA ASN A 29 10.82 -36.17 34.06
C ASN A 29 11.88 -35.48 33.21
N ILE A 30 11.69 -35.46 31.92
CA ILE A 30 12.35 -34.47 31.06
C ILE A 30 11.83 -33.17 31.66
N LEU A 31 12.68 -32.49 32.42
CA LEU A 31 12.42 -31.14 32.89
C LEU A 31 12.15 -30.34 31.61
N GLN A 32 10.87 -30.08 31.33
CA GLN A 32 10.55 -29.09 30.34
C GLN A 32 11.22 -27.79 30.81
N PRO A 33 11.93 -27.07 29.96
CA PRO A 33 12.50 -25.80 30.37
C PRO A 33 11.38 -24.97 30.98
N SER A 34 11.66 -24.33 32.11
CA SER A 34 10.68 -23.46 32.76
C SER A 34 10.29 -22.36 31.76
N PRO A 35 9.00 -22.00 31.67
CA PRO A 35 8.58 -20.90 30.80
C PRO A 35 9.38 -19.63 31.13
N VAL A 36 9.72 -18.87 30.11
CA VAL A 36 10.28 -17.53 30.30
C VAL A 36 9.14 -16.65 30.80
N ASP A 37 9.23 -16.23 32.06
CA ASP A 37 8.25 -15.31 32.65
C ASP A 37 8.61 -13.88 32.24
N LEU A 38 7.76 -13.27 31.43
CA LEU A 38 7.87 -11.88 31.00
C LEU A 38 6.86 -11.04 31.79
N THR A 39 7.35 -10.13 32.60
CA THR A 39 6.53 -9.09 33.22
C THR A 39 6.85 -7.78 32.53
N GLY A 40 5.86 -7.18 31.88
CA GLY A 40 6.01 -5.92 31.15
C GLY A 40 5.51 -4.73 31.96
N ASP A 41 6.27 -3.65 31.94
CA ASP A 41 5.75 -2.34 32.30
C ASP A 41 4.99 -1.77 31.10
N PRO A 42 3.88 -1.01 31.31
CA PRO A 42 3.19 -0.36 30.22
C PRO A 42 4.15 0.61 29.51
N LEU A 43 4.13 0.59 28.18
CA LEU A 43 4.82 1.61 27.42
C LEU A 43 4.22 2.95 27.79
N GLY A 44 5.04 3.88 28.29
CA GLY A 44 4.61 5.17 28.83
C GLY A 44 3.92 6.11 27.82
N VAL A 45 3.73 5.66 26.60
CA VAL A 45 2.98 6.33 25.53
C VAL A 45 1.85 5.41 25.11
N GLY A 46 0.63 5.77 25.44
CA GLY A 46 -0.55 4.97 25.22
C GLY A 46 -0.82 4.00 26.38
N GLU A 47 -1.62 4.42 27.33
CA GLU A 47 -2.11 3.54 28.41
C GLU A 47 -2.65 2.24 27.84
N GLY A 48 -2.23 1.11 28.41
CA GLY A 48 -2.73 -0.21 28.03
C GLY A 48 -2.03 -0.87 26.85
N VAL A 49 -0.79 -0.50 26.53
CA VAL A 49 0.05 -1.23 25.57
C VAL A 49 1.32 -1.70 26.25
N TRP A 50 1.62 -3.00 26.13
CA TRP A 50 2.86 -3.63 26.61
C TRP A 50 3.53 -4.32 25.43
N PHE A 51 4.81 -4.08 25.23
CA PHE A 51 5.61 -4.72 24.20
C PHE A 51 6.64 -5.65 24.84
N PHE A 52 6.85 -6.79 24.23
CA PHE A 52 7.80 -7.80 24.65
C PHE A 52 8.75 -8.14 23.51
N ASP A 53 9.98 -7.67 23.64
CA ASP A 53 11.07 -8.02 22.76
C ASP A 53 11.63 -9.40 23.21
N LEU A 54 11.58 -10.35 22.32
CA LEU A 54 12.05 -11.72 22.57
C LEU A 54 13.47 -11.94 22.11
N ASP A 55 14.32 -10.96 22.09
CA ASP A 55 15.74 -10.87 21.73
C ASP A 55 16.40 -12.10 21.04
N GLY A 56 15.64 -13.03 20.52
CA GLY A 56 16.07 -14.16 19.71
C GLY A 56 16.90 -15.23 20.47
N SER A 57 16.97 -15.16 21.78
CA SER A 57 17.91 -15.97 22.58
C SER A 57 17.55 -17.45 22.66
N ASN A 58 16.29 -17.85 22.34
CA ASN A 58 15.92 -19.26 22.26
C ASN A 58 14.76 -19.52 21.28
N PRO A 59 14.98 -20.20 20.15
CA PRO A 59 13.91 -20.64 19.29
C PRO A 59 13.07 -21.72 20.02
N SER A 60 11.76 -21.54 20.08
CA SER A 60 10.77 -22.46 20.64
C SER A 60 10.63 -22.41 22.17
N ASP A 61 10.83 -21.26 22.80
CA ASP A 61 10.58 -21.16 24.24
C ASP A 61 9.10 -20.99 24.56
N GLN A 62 8.67 -21.64 25.62
CA GLN A 62 7.39 -21.38 26.24
C GLN A 62 7.45 -20.02 26.94
N ILE A 63 6.62 -19.10 26.51
CA ILE A 63 6.51 -17.76 27.06
C ILE A 63 5.27 -17.69 27.94
N ARG A 64 5.40 -17.08 29.11
CA ARG A 64 4.32 -16.64 29.94
C ARG A 64 4.42 -15.13 30.12
N ALA A 65 3.58 -14.38 29.38
CA ALA A 65 3.48 -12.93 29.54
C ALA A 65 2.42 -12.59 30.58
N ARG A 66 2.71 -11.63 31.46
CA ARG A 66 1.79 -11.12 32.48
C ARG A 66 1.77 -9.60 32.43
N VAL A 67 0.56 -9.05 32.46
CA VAL A 67 0.31 -7.61 32.51
C VAL A 67 -0.79 -7.32 33.51
N ASP A 68 -0.72 -6.20 34.18
CA ASP A 68 -1.82 -5.68 35.01
C ASP A 68 -2.60 -4.65 34.19
N VAL A 69 -3.84 -4.98 33.85
CA VAL A 69 -4.72 -4.10 33.06
C VAL A 69 -5.53 -3.14 33.92
N GLY A 70 -5.35 -3.18 35.26
CA GLY A 70 -6.04 -2.34 36.23
C GLY A 70 -7.41 -2.85 36.62
N ASP A 71 -8.11 -2.06 37.44
CA ASP A 71 -9.38 -2.45 38.07
C ASP A 71 -10.58 -2.27 37.14
N GLU A 72 -10.48 -1.44 36.09
CA GLU A 72 -11.58 -1.21 35.15
C GLU A 72 -11.63 -2.34 34.10
N PRO A 73 -12.85 -2.83 33.75
CA PRO A 73 -13.01 -3.87 32.74
C PRO A 73 -12.50 -3.45 31.36
N LYS A 74 -11.60 -4.24 30.76
CA LYS A 74 -11.01 -3.97 29.46
C LYS A 74 -11.11 -5.16 28.52
N ASP A 75 -11.22 -4.89 27.24
CA ASP A 75 -11.00 -5.88 26.19
C ASP A 75 -9.50 -5.98 25.96
N VAL A 76 -8.95 -7.19 26.08
CA VAL A 76 -7.51 -7.43 25.98
C VAL A 76 -7.21 -8.24 24.73
N TYR A 77 -6.24 -7.77 23.99
CA TYR A 77 -5.78 -8.35 22.72
C TYR A 77 -4.27 -8.60 22.76
N LEU A 78 -3.84 -9.51 21.88
CA LEU A 78 -2.45 -9.77 21.56
C LEU A 78 -2.23 -9.42 20.08
N VAL A 79 -1.20 -8.67 19.81
CA VAL A 79 -0.65 -8.45 18.47
C VAL A 79 0.59 -9.30 18.33
N LEU A 80 0.60 -10.18 17.35
CA LEU A 80 1.75 -10.98 16.96
C LEU A 80 2.26 -10.43 15.64
N SER A 81 3.56 -10.18 15.50
CA SER A 81 4.15 -9.72 14.24
C SER A 81 5.37 -10.54 13.87
N ASN A 82 5.49 -10.80 12.59
CA ASN A 82 6.63 -11.46 12.00
C ASN A 82 7.34 -10.47 11.05
N PRO A 83 8.36 -9.76 11.51
CA PRO A 83 9.11 -8.81 10.70
C PRO A 83 10.14 -9.47 9.77
N THR A 84 10.23 -10.80 9.74
CA THR A 84 11.22 -11.51 8.97
C THR A 84 10.72 -11.90 7.57
N GLY A 85 11.65 -12.15 6.65
CA GLY A 85 11.36 -12.67 5.31
C GLY A 85 11.05 -14.17 5.26
N SER A 86 10.75 -14.81 6.38
CA SER A 86 10.44 -16.25 6.48
C SER A 86 9.15 -16.46 7.26
N PHE A 87 8.47 -17.58 7.01
CA PHE A 87 7.35 -17.98 7.85
C PHE A 87 7.80 -18.23 9.28
N ALA A 88 6.96 -17.82 10.22
CA ALA A 88 7.17 -18.08 11.66
C ALA A 88 5.90 -18.69 12.26
N ARG A 89 6.03 -19.36 13.39
CA ARG A 89 4.92 -20.07 14.03
C ARG A 89 4.77 -19.70 15.49
N VAL A 90 3.51 -19.56 15.89
CA VAL A 90 3.08 -19.48 17.28
C VAL A 90 2.19 -20.68 17.56
N SER A 91 2.47 -21.42 18.63
CA SER A 91 1.69 -22.61 18.97
C SER A 91 1.27 -22.61 20.43
N SER A 92 0.27 -23.43 20.73
CA SER A 92 -0.27 -23.60 22.09
C SER A 92 -0.65 -22.26 22.75
N LEU A 93 -1.14 -21.30 21.94
CA LEU A 93 -1.59 -20.02 22.47
C LEU A 93 -2.86 -20.22 23.28
N SER A 94 -2.80 -19.91 24.56
CA SER A 94 -3.91 -20.03 25.47
C SER A 94 -3.90 -18.91 26.52
N SER A 95 -5.10 -18.49 26.92
CA SER A 95 -5.27 -17.59 28.04
C SER A 95 -6.14 -18.26 29.10
N PRO A 96 -5.64 -18.45 30.32
CA PRO A 96 -6.45 -18.91 31.43
C PRO A 96 -7.61 -17.96 31.75
N SER A 97 -7.44 -16.68 31.47
CA SER A 97 -8.46 -15.64 31.65
C SER A 97 -9.61 -15.76 30.65
N ALA A 98 -9.36 -16.19 29.43
CA ALA A 98 -10.38 -16.38 28.38
C ALA A 98 -11.41 -17.45 28.75
N ARG A 99 -11.02 -18.48 29.52
CA ARG A 99 -11.94 -19.55 29.96
C ARG A 99 -13.08 -19.06 30.85
N ARG A 100 -12.94 -17.89 31.52
CA ARG A 100 -13.98 -17.30 32.35
C ARG A 100 -14.99 -16.47 31.56
N SER A 101 -14.60 -15.91 30.42
CA SER A 101 -15.43 -15.02 29.60
C SER A 101 -16.40 -15.77 28.67
N LEU A 102 -16.05 -16.95 28.20
CA LEU A 102 -16.89 -17.78 27.31
C LEU A 102 -18.21 -18.25 27.91
N ALA A 103 -18.36 -18.22 29.25
CA ALA A 103 -19.57 -18.67 29.94
C ALA A 103 -20.76 -17.71 29.81
N ASN A 104 -20.57 -16.46 29.34
CA ASN A 104 -21.59 -15.41 29.35
C ASN A 104 -21.82 -14.68 28.03
N GLN A 105 -21.19 -15.08 26.91
CA GLN A 105 -21.42 -14.43 25.64
C GLN A 105 -22.52 -15.11 24.84
N VAL A 106 -23.67 -14.44 24.74
CA VAL A 106 -24.63 -14.70 23.67
C VAL A 106 -23.99 -14.11 22.40
N ALA A 107 -23.60 -14.96 21.49
CA ALA A 107 -23.06 -14.51 20.18
C ALA A 107 -24.06 -13.54 19.54
N PRO A 108 -23.63 -12.36 19.08
CA PRO A 108 -24.49 -11.50 18.29
C PRO A 108 -24.94 -12.28 17.04
N ALA A 109 -26.21 -12.10 16.68
CA ALA A 109 -26.75 -12.72 15.47
C ALA A 109 -25.89 -12.34 14.26
N PRO A 110 -25.54 -13.30 13.37
CA PRO A 110 -24.76 -12.99 12.19
C PRO A 110 -25.50 -11.94 11.36
N VAL A 111 -24.87 -10.78 11.21
CA VAL A 111 -25.33 -9.77 10.26
C VAL A 111 -25.04 -10.32 8.86
N ALA A 112 -26.04 -10.32 8.00
CA ALA A 112 -25.84 -10.76 6.61
C ALA A 112 -24.70 -9.96 5.99
N PRO A 113 -23.75 -10.62 5.26
CA PRO A 113 -22.67 -9.92 4.60
C PRO A 113 -23.26 -8.89 3.64
N PRO A 114 -22.71 -7.68 3.59
CA PRO A 114 -23.04 -6.74 2.53
C PRO A 114 -22.72 -7.39 1.19
N GLN A 115 -23.52 -7.05 0.17
CA GLN A 115 -23.27 -7.52 -1.19
C GLN A 115 -21.85 -7.09 -1.60
N PRO A 116 -21.11 -7.92 -2.34
CA PRO A 116 -19.82 -7.52 -2.89
C PRO A 116 -20.03 -6.24 -3.70
N GLU A 117 -19.35 -5.17 -3.33
CA GLU A 117 -19.26 -4.00 -4.21
C GLU A 117 -18.33 -4.34 -5.37
N ASP A 118 -18.58 -3.73 -6.52
CA ASP A 118 -17.72 -3.91 -7.69
C ASP A 118 -16.28 -3.55 -7.31
N GLU A 119 -15.40 -4.51 -7.47
CA GLU A 119 -13.98 -4.35 -7.15
C GLU A 119 -13.31 -3.58 -8.30
N TYR A 120 -12.40 -2.66 -7.96
CA TYR A 120 -11.62 -1.94 -8.95
C TYR A 120 -10.14 -1.94 -8.60
N GLU A 121 -9.30 -1.95 -9.61
CA GLU A 121 -7.85 -1.75 -9.49
C GLU A 121 -7.52 -0.31 -9.91
N PRO A 122 -6.89 0.52 -9.07
CA PRO A 122 -6.53 1.90 -9.42
C PRO A 122 -5.48 1.94 -10.52
N GLY A 123 -4.63 0.95 -10.61
CA GLY A 123 -3.64 0.81 -11.67
C GLY A 123 -3.32 -0.65 -11.93
N ARG A 124 -3.01 -0.99 -13.16
CA ARG A 124 -2.01 -2.02 -13.37
C ARG A 124 -0.68 -1.35 -13.05
N THR A 125 -0.04 -1.71 -11.95
CA THR A 125 1.41 -1.66 -11.97
C THR A 125 1.82 -2.22 -13.31
N SER A 126 2.45 -1.39 -14.11
CA SER A 126 3.02 -1.74 -15.39
C SER A 126 3.36 -3.22 -15.39
N ALA A 127 2.68 -4.01 -16.21
CA ALA A 127 2.68 -5.46 -16.23
C ALA A 127 3.65 -6.04 -15.21
N THR A 128 3.21 -6.81 -14.25
CA THR A 128 3.95 -7.32 -13.08
C THR A 128 5.36 -7.88 -13.41
N ASP A 129 5.66 -8.03 -14.68
CA ASP A 129 6.93 -8.50 -15.23
C ASP A 129 7.71 -7.42 -16.02
N TRP A 130 7.22 -6.15 -16.08
CA TRP A 130 7.93 -5.11 -16.79
C TRP A 130 9.10 -4.59 -15.98
N GLN A 131 10.30 -4.77 -16.50
CA GLN A 131 11.49 -4.12 -15.98
C GLN A 131 11.92 -3.02 -16.96
N ALA A 132 12.02 -1.78 -16.46
CA ALA A 132 12.52 -0.69 -17.26
C ALA A 132 13.93 -1.01 -17.77
N PRO A 133 14.24 -0.74 -19.06
CA PRO A 133 15.57 -0.92 -19.60
C PRO A 133 16.61 -0.13 -18.82
N ALA A 134 17.82 -0.67 -18.72
CA ALA A 134 18.93 0.02 -18.08
C ALA A 134 19.16 1.41 -18.72
N LEU A 135 19.40 2.41 -17.88
CA LEU A 135 19.67 3.77 -18.32
C LEU A 135 21.04 3.85 -19.00
N THR A 136 21.10 4.43 -20.21
CA THR A 136 22.29 4.55 -21.02
C THR A 136 22.83 5.97 -20.96
N SER A 137 23.95 6.18 -20.25
CA SER A 137 24.60 7.49 -20.15
C SER A 137 25.03 8.01 -21.53
N SER A 138 24.76 9.27 -21.80
CA SER A 138 25.25 9.97 -22.98
C SER A 138 26.77 10.15 -22.84
N ARG A 139 27.56 9.25 -23.42
CA ARG A 139 28.98 9.54 -23.64
C ARG A 139 29.09 10.46 -24.86
N ASN A 140 29.38 11.76 -24.64
CA ASN A 140 29.74 12.74 -25.65
C ASN A 140 29.16 12.44 -27.05
N MET A 141 27.89 12.62 -27.26
CA MET A 141 27.33 12.73 -28.60
C MET A 141 27.53 14.19 -29.04
N THR A 142 28.62 14.44 -29.72
CA THR A 142 28.66 15.53 -30.66
C THR A 142 27.55 15.28 -31.67
N ASP A 143 26.60 16.20 -31.72
CA ASP A 143 25.51 16.34 -32.69
C ASP A 143 25.48 15.31 -33.83
N ALA A 144 24.77 14.22 -33.64
CA ALA A 144 24.23 13.48 -34.76
C ALA A 144 22.90 14.17 -35.15
N THR A 145 23.00 15.11 -36.05
CA THR A 145 21.92 15.68 -36.86
C THR A 145 21.30 14.58 -37.70
N ASN A 146 20.53 13.72 -37.09
CA ASN A 146 19.55 12.87 -37.73
C ASN A 146 18.35 12.71 -36.79
N SER A 147 17.85 13.82 -36.28
CA SER A 147 16.48 13.87 -35.86
C SER A 147 15.62 13.82 -37.10
N ARG A 148 15.18 12.66 -37.52
CA ARG A 148 13.81 12.58 -38.04
C ARG A 148 13.01 13.35 -37.02
N ALA A 149 12.53 14.53 -37.40
CA ALA A 149 11.70 15.34 -36.55
C ALA A 149 10.47 14.50 -36.22
N LEU A 150 10.57 13.73 -35.12
CA LEU A 150 9.41 13.25 -34.41
C LEU A 150 8.62 14.52 -34.21
N ALA A 151 7.36 14.50 -34.66
CA ALA A 151 6.48 15.62 -34.57
C ALA A 151 6.63 16.14 -33.15
N SER A 152 7.28 17.28 -33.02
CA SER A 152 7.56 17.87 -31.72
C SER A 152 6.24 17.83 -30.97
N ALA A 153 6.25 17.41 -29.70
CA ALA A 153 5.09 17.58 -28.82
C ALA A 153 4.80 19.09 -28.63
N GLY A 154 5.04 19.88 -29.65
CA GLY A 154 4.79 21.27 -29.81
C GLY A 154 3.57 21.45 -30.66
N SER A 155 2.42 21.68 -29.99
CA SER A 155 1.18 22.20 -30.56
C SER A 155 0.43 21.28 -31.54
N HIS A 156 -0.04 20.12 -31.05
CA HIS A 156 -1.22 19.55 -31.69
C HIS A 156 -2.38 20.54 -31.51
N SER A 157 -3.14 20.77 -32.57
CA SER A 157 -4.39 21.52 -32.46
C SER A 157 -5.45 20.60 -31.86
N VAL A 158 -6.32 21.14 -31.00
CA VAL A 158 -7.51 20.41 -30.55
C VAL A 158 -8.27 19.87 -31.78
N GLY A 159 -8.66 18.60 -31.75
CA GLY A 159 -9.22 17.87 -32.86
C GLY A 159 -8.19 17.11 -33.73
N ALA A 160 -6.89 17.23 -33.47
CA ALA A 160 -5.88 16.41 -34.16
C ALA A 160 -6.02 14.93 -33.74
N GLU A 161 -5.69 14.02 -34.65
CA GLU A 161 -5.66 12.58 -34.39
C GLU A 161 -4.21 12.06 -34.29
N ALA A 162 -3.99 11.09 -33.43
CA ALA A 162 -2.72 10.37 -33.31
C ALA A 162 -2.96 8.91 -32.89
N GLU A 163 -1.97 8.07 -33.20
CA GLU A 163 -1.94 6.67 -32.76
C GLU A 163 -1.16 6.55 -31.45
N PHE A 164 -1.66 5.70 -30.55
CA PHE A 164 -1.04 5.40 -29.25
C PHE A 164 -0.93 3.90 -29.05
N PHE A 165 0.23 3.46 -28.61
CA PHE A 165 0.47 2.08 -28.19
C PHE A 165 -0.01 1.91 -26.74
N THR A 166 -1.04 1.10 -26.54
CA THR A 166 -1.59 0.78 -25.22
C THR A 166 -1.12 -0.58 -24.69
N ASP A 167 -0.37 -1.35 -25.52
CA ASP A 167 0.13 -2.68 -25.25
C ASP A 167 1.61 -2.80 -25.68
N SER A 168 2.25 -3.90 -25.29
CA SER A 168 3.58 -4.30 -25.76
C SER A 168 3.58 -4.85 -27.20
N ASP A 169 2.44 -5.27 -27.73
CA ASP A 169 2.28 -5.60 -29.14
C ASP A 169 2.01 -4.33 -29.95
N PRO A 170 2.94 -3.89 -30.80
CA PRO A 170 2.77 -2.67 -31.58
C PRO A 170 1.61 -2.72 -32.60
N ARG A 171 0.92 -3.85 -32.72
CA ARG A 171 -0.32 -3.96 -33.50
C ARG A 171 -1.55 -3.55 -32.69
N ASN A 172 -1.44 -3.52 -31.36
CA ASN A 172 -2.49 -3.10 -30.46
C ASN A 172 -2.31 -1.60 -30.16
N ASN A 173 -2.73 -0.77 -31.12
CA ASN A 173 -2.73 0.69 -30.99
C ASN A 173 -4.16 1.20 -31.06
N VAL A 174 -4.38 2.35 -30.47
CA VAL A 174 -5.63 3.08 -30.56
C VAL A 174 -5.42 4.41 -31.26
N THR A 175 -6.36 4.80 -32.11
CA THR A 175 -6.42 6.15 -32.65
C THR A 175 -7.16 7.03 -31.65
N ALA A 176 -6.58 8.15 -31.25
CA ALA A 176 -7.19 9.08 -30.30
C ALA A 176 -7.22 10.50 -30.86
N VAL A 177 -8.22 11.26 -30.43
CA VAL A 177 -8.41 12.68 -30.76
C VAL A 177 -7.93 13.54 -29.60
N LEU A 178 -7.17 14.59 -29.86
CA LEU A 178 -6.85 15.60 -28.86
C LEU A 178 -8.12 16.37 -28.49
N ALA A 179 -8.72 16.03 -27.36
CA ALA A 179 -9.97 16.60 -26.89
C ALA A 179 -9.79 18.00 -26.28
N THR A 180 -8.67 18.21 -25.55
CA THR A 180 -8.33 19.53 -24.99
C THR A 180 -6.83 19.68 -24.77
N ARG A 181 -6.39 20.94 -24.75
CA ARG A 181 -5.05 21.34 -24.32
C ARG A 181 -5.15 22.51 -23.35
N VAL A 182 -4.57 22.36 -22.18
CA VAL A 182 -4.46 23.41 -21.17
C VAL A 182 -2.99 23.80 -21.01
N ASN A 183 -2.70 25.07 -20.81
CA ASN A 183 -1.35 25.53 -20.50
C ASN A 183 -1.42 26.36 -19.22
N ASP A 184 -0.59 25.99 -18.25
CA ASP A 184 -0.38 26.83 -17.09
C ASP A 184 0.87 27.70 -17.30
N ALA A 185 0.67 29.00 -17.44
CA ALA A 185 1.76 29.94 -17.64
C ALA A 185 2.61 30.14 -16.36
N GLY A 186 2.11 29.73 -15.20
CA GLY A 186 2.81 29.86 -13.93
C GLY A 186 3.92 28.83 -13.76
N THR A 187 3.62 27.58 -14.10
CA THR A 187 4.58 26.47 -14.07
C THR A 187 5.31 26.25 -15.40
N GLY A 188 4.73 26.70 -16.49
CA GLY A 188 5.20 26.40 -17.86
C GLY A 188 4.74 25.04 -18.37
N THR A 189 3.95 24.31 -17.59
CA THR A 189 3.46 22.95 -17.91
C THR A 189 2.22 23.02 -18.79
N ALA A 190 2.11 22.10 -19.73
CA ALA A 190 0.91 21.89 -20.53
C ALA A 190 0.31 20.50 -20.24
N LEU A 191 -1.00 20.41 -20.36
CA LEU A 191 -1.75 19.15 -20.32
C LEU A 191 -2.42 18.92 -21.67
N GLU A 192 -2.21 17.76 -22.26
CA GLU A 192 -2.97 17.25 -23.40
C GLU A 192 -3.84 16.07 -22.95
N ILE A 193 -5.15 16.17 -23.13
CA ILE A 193 -6.06 15.05 -22.91
C ILE A 193 -6.50 14.52 -24.26
N TRP A 194 -6.13 13.28 -24.51
CA TRP A 194 -6.48 12.53 -25.70
C TRP A 194 -7.55 11.50 -25.36
N VAL A 195 -8.53 11.34 -26.24
CA VAL A 195 -9.61 10.37 -26.06
C VAL A 195 -9.64 9.46 -27.27
N GLU A 196 -9.71 8.16 -27.05
CA GLU A 196 -9.89 7.18 -28.13
C GLU A 196 -11.05 7.59 -29.05
N SER A 197 -10.83 7.57 -30.35
CA SER A 197 -11.78 8.12 -31.33
C SER A 197 -13.16 7.44 -31.29
N SER A 198 -13.22 6.18 -30.91
CA SER A 198 -14.48 5.44 -30.70
C SER A 198 -15.26 5.90 -29.48
N GLU A 199 -14.58 6.42 -28.45
CA GLU A 199 -15.15 6.89 -27.18
C GLU A 199 -15.50 8.39 -27.21
N TRP A 200 -14.92 9.13 -28.15
CA TRP A 200 -15.09 10.58 -28.22
C TRP A 200 -16.38 10.99 -28.91
N GLN A 201 -17.31 11.57 -28.14
CA GLN A 201 -18.59 12.11 -28.64
C GLN A 201 -19.42 11.14 -29.52
N SER A 202 -19.22 9.84 -29.36
CA SER A 202 -19.79 8.82 -30.24
C SER A 202 -21.27 8.49 -29.99
N GLY A 203 -21.89 9.08 -28.96
CA GLY A 203 -23.28 8.87 -28.63
C GLY A 203 -23.70 9.34 -27.24
N SER A 204 -24.86 8.92 -26.79
CA SER A 204 -25.33 9.20 -25.44
C SER A 204 -24.57 8.33 -24.44
N GLY A 205 -23.86 8.98 -23.50
CA GLY A 205 -23.00 8.29 -22.53
C GLY A 205 -21.51 8.33 -22.86
N ALA A 206 -21.13 8.68 -24.09
CA ALA A 206 -19.72 8.79 -24.47
C ALA A 206 -19.02 9.99 -23.83
N VAL A 207 -17.71 9.87 -23.68
CA VAL A 207 -16.86 10.98 -23.22
C VAL A 207 -17.07 12.22 -24.08
N ASN A 208 -17.34 13.36 -23.46
CA ASN A 208 -17.66 14.61 -24.14
C ASN A 208 -16.83 15.79 -23.64
N SER A 209 -16.96 16.92 -24.31
CA SER A 209 -16.17 18.12 -24.00
C SER A 209 -16.39 18.69 -22.60
N THR A 210 -17.58 18.52 -22.01
CA THR A 210 -17.85 18.93 -20.63
C THR A 210 -17.08 18.08 -19.63
N MET A 211 -17.15 16.76 -19.77
CA MET A 211 -16.41 15.80 -18.95
C MET A 211 -14.89 16.05 -19.00
N ILE A 212 -14.36 16.27 -20.21
CA ILE A 212 -12.93 16.55 -20.42
C ILE A 212 -12.54 17.91 -19.84
N GLY A 213 -13.42 18.91 -19.89
CA GLY A 213 -13.19 20.20 -19.25
C GLY A 213 -13.07 20.10 -17.74
N GLU A 214 -13.93 19.31 -17.09
CA GLU A 214 -13.88 19.02 -15.65
C GLU A 214 -12.62 18.23 -15.27
N LEU A 215 -12.26 17.20 -16.05
CA LEU A 215 -11.05 16.42 -15.82
C LEU A 215 -9.78 17.30 -15.90
N ALA A 216 -9.70 18.13 -16.94
CA ALA A 216 -8.58 19.06 -17.13
C ALA A 216 -8.48 20.06 -15.98
N ALA A 217 -9.62 20.67 -15.56
CA ALA A 217 -9.65 21.61 -14.46
C ALA A 217 -9.34 20.99 -13.10
N THR A 218 -9.54 19.69 -12.95
CA THR A 218 -9.20 18.93 -11.74
C THR A 218 -7.71 18.59 -11.70
N PHE A 219 -7.11 18.26 -12.85
CA PHE A 219 -5.71 17.84 -12.91
C PHE A 219 -4.73 19.00 -13.05
N LEU A 220 -4.97 19.95 -13.97
CA LEU A 220 -4.12 21.12 -14.19
C LEU A 220 -4.97 22.36 -14.47
N LYS A 221 -4.90 23.34 -13.60
CA LYS A 221 -5.62 24.62 -13.67
C LYS A 221 -4.66 25.77 -13.41
N ALA A 222 -4.85 26.87 -14.13
CA ALA A 222 -4.00 28.05 -13.92
C ALA A 222 -4.09 28.58 -12.48
N GLY A 223 -2.92 28.83 -11.89
CA GLY A 223 -2.76 29.37 -10.54
C GLY A 223 -2.22 28.32 -9.55
N PRO A 224 -1.62 28.73 -8.44
CA PRO A 224 -0.93 27.85 -7.53
C PRO A 224 -1.88 27.14 -6.54
N ASN A 225 -1.52 25.94 -6.15
CA ASN A 225 -2.12 25.15 -5.05
C ASN A 225 -3.65 24.91 -5.22
N ASN A 226 -4.08 24.62 -6.44
CA ASN A 226 -5.51 24.57 -6.75
C ASN A 226 -5.96 23.31 -7.53
N ASP A 227 -5.04 22.37 -7.79
CA ASP A 227 -5.29 21.16 -8.55
C ASP A 227 -4.34 20.00 -8.19
N ILE A 228 -4.55 18.84 -8.80
CA ILE A 228 -3.76 17.62 -8.53
C ILE A 228 -2.28 17.84 -8.86
N TYR A 229 -1.98 18.48 -10.00
CA TYR A 229 -0.61 18.73 -10.43
C TYR A 229 0.17 19.52 -9.37
N ASP A 230 -0.40 20.63 -8.93
CA ASP A 230 0.21 21.50 -7.93
C ASP A 230 0.47 20.77 -6.60
N TRP A 231 -0.55 20.08 -6.08
CA TRP A 231 -0.45 19.42 -4.79
C TRP A 231 0.55 18.26 -4.81
N VAL A 232 0.51 17.45 -5.85
CA VAL A 232 1.35 16.25 -5.94
C VAL A 232 2.80 16.62 -6.26
N THR A 233 3.05 17.59 -7.15
CA THR A 233 4.42 18.07 -7.41
C THR A 233 5.02 18.81 -6.22
N ALA A 234 4.25 19.63 -5.51
CA ALA A 234 4.70 20.28 -4.26
C ALA A 234 5.12 19.25 -3.21
N MET A 235 4.45 18.11 -3.16
CA MET A 235 4.73 17.03 -2.22
C MET A 235 5.90 16.15 -2.66
N LEU A 236 5.97 15.76 -3.94
CA LEU A 236 6.85 14.68 -4.42
C LEU A 236 7.97 15.17 -5.34
N GLY A 237 7.92 16.41 -5.81
CA GLY A 237 8.84 16.97 -6.79
C GLY A 237 8.38 16.83 -8.24
N ASP A 238 9.21 17.27 -9.18
CA ASP A 238 8.88 17.33 -10.59
C ASP A 238 8.65 15.94 -11.18
N GLU A 239 7.69 15.84 -12.10
CA GLU A 239 7.33 14.62 -12.84
C GLU A 239 8.34 14.28 -13.94
N TRP A 240 9.04 15.28 -14.45
CA TRP A 240 10.06 15.11 -15.47
C TRP A 240 11.02 16.32 -15.51
N GLY A 241 12.19 16.12 -16.11
CA GLY A 241 13.17 17.18 -16.27
C GLY A 241 14.36 16.74 -17.14
N SER A 242 15.46 17.47 -17.05
CA SER A 242 16.68 17.11 -17.76
C SER A 242 17.25 15.78 -17.28
N THR A 243 17.72 14.98 -18.21
CA THR A 243 18.33 13.67 -17.93
C THR A 243 19.64 13.50 -18.70
N PRO A 244 20.66 12.87 -18.09
CA PRO A 244 21.91 12.55 -18.77
C PRO A 244 21.81 11.28 -19.64
N TYR A 245 20.66 10.67 -19.77
CA TYR A 245 20.48 9.38 -20.42
C TYR A 245 19.96 9.54 -21.85
N SER A 246 20.70 8.94 -22.81
CA SER A 246 20.40 9.07 -24.24
C SER A 246 19.20 8.24 -24.70
N ASN A 247 18.83 7.22 -23.95
CA ASN A 247 17.70 6.35 -24.25
C ASN A 247 16.36 6.84 -23.68
N LEU A 248 16.37 7.96 -22.96
CA LEU A 248 15.15 8.62 -22.49
C LEU A 248 14.76 9.79 -23.41
N ILE A 249 13.49 10.15 -23.39
CA ILE A 249 12.99 11.36 -24.03
C ILE A 249 13.63 12.59 -23.39
N THR A 250 13.83 13.64 -24.18
CA THR A 250 14.30 14.93 -23.65
C THR A 250 13.18 15.62 -22.87
N ASN A 251 13.57 16.61 -22.05
CA ASN A 251 12.60 17.38 -21.28
C ASN A 251 11.42 17.85 -22.17
N ARG A 252 10.20 17.61 -21.69
CA ARG A 252 8.96 18.02 -22.35
C ARG A 252 8.02 18.56 -21.30
N ASP A 253 7.62 19.81 -21.48
CA ASP A 253 6.73 20.52 -20.57
C ASP A 253 5.25 20.18 -20.85
N THR A 254 4.98 18.93 -21.28
CA THR A 254 3.62 18.50 -21.63
C THR A 254 3.33 17.12 -21.06
N ILE A 255 2.37 17.06 -20.17
CA ILE A 255 1.80 15.82 -19.66
C ILE A 255 0.67 15.38 -20.59
N THR A 256 0.62 14.11 -20.91
CA THR A 256 -0.44 13.51 -21.72
C THR A 256 -1.28 12.55 -20.87
N ILE A 257 -2.58 12.72 -20.90
CA ILE A 257 -3.55 11.74 -20.38
C ILE A 257 -4.27 11.13 -21.58
N LEU A 258 -4.23 9.80 -21.69
CA LEU A 258 -5.00 9.08 -22.71
C LEU A 258 -6.19 8.38 -22.05
N LEU A 259 -7.40 8.80 -22.42
CA LEU A 259 -8.62 8.07 -22.10
C LEU A 259 -8.90 7.07 -23.22
N HIS A 260 -8.93 5.79 -22.89
CA HIS A 260 -9.29 4.74 -23.84
C HIS A 260 -10.09 3.63 -23.14
N ASN A 261 -10.82 2.85 -23.90
CA ASN A 261 -11.57 1.72 -23.36
C ASN A 261 -10.60 0.57 -23.02
N MET A 262 -10.45 0.28 -21.72
CA MET A 262 -9.60 -0.81 -21.23
C MET A 262 -10.28 -2.18 -21.30
N GLN A 263 -11.48 -2.24 -21.89
CA GLN A 263 -12.27 -3.45 -22.11
C GLN A 263 -12.58 -4.21 -20.82
N ASN A 264 -12.94 -3.49 -19.77
CA ASN A 264 -13.29 -4.05 -18.48
C ASN A 264 -14.69 -4.72 -18.46
N ASN A 265 -15.48 -4.62 -19.54
CA ASN A 265 -16.89 -5.04 -19.64
C ASN A 265 -17.81 -4.28 -18.66
N GLY A 266 -17.62 -3.00 -18.51
CA GLY A 266 -18.33 -2.08 -17.63
C GLY A 266 -17.39 -1.31 -16.72
N PRO A 267 -17.89 -0.30 -15.95
CA PRO A 267 -17.08 0.45 -15.01
C PRO A 267 -16.44 -0.45 -13.97
N GLY A 268 -15.16 -0.19 -13.67
CA GLY A 268 -14.37 -1.01 -12.74
C GLY A 268 -13.23 -1.76 -13.40
N GLY A 269 -12.70 -2.78 -12.74
CA GLY A 269 -11.49 -3.44 -13.22
C GLY A 269 -10.27 -2.49 -13.16
N THR A 270 -9.50 -2.38 -14.24
CA THR A 270 -8.38 -1.44 -14.34
C THR A 270 -8.90 -0.04 -14.68
N VAL A 271 -8.79 0.91 -13.76
CA VAL A 271 -9.30 2.29 -13.92
C VAL A 271 -8.27 3.21 -14.57
N GLY A 272 -6.99 2.95 -14.36
CA GLY A 272 -5.90 3.69 -14.96
C GLY A 272 -4.59 2.95 -14.80
N TYR A 273 -3.54 3.42 -15.45
CA TYR A 273 -2.17 2.95 -15.22
C TYR A 273 -1.13 3.95 -15.75
N TYR A 274 0.02 3.98 -15.11
CA TYR A 274 1.25 4.57 -15.61
C TYR A 274 2.16 3.48 -16.17
N TRP A 275 2.81 3.73 -17.29
CA TRP A 275 3.80 2.81 -17.83
C TRP A 275 5.05 3.54 -18.29
N SER A 276 6.15 3.34 -17.60
CA SER A 276 7.43 4.00 -17.84
C SER A 276 8.03 3.75 -19.24
N LYS A 277 7.49 2.78 -20.01
CA LYS A 277 7.88 2.56 -21.42
C LYS A 277 7.83 3.83 -22.25
N ASP A 278 6.87 4.71 -21.96
CA ASP A 278 6.61 5.91 -22.75
C ASP A 278 7.63 7.03 -22.52
N ALA A 279 8.41 6.92 -21.44
CA ALA A 279 9.54 7.80 -21.17
C ALA A 279 10.82 7.41 -21.95
N PHE A 280 10.85 6.25 -22.57
CA PHE A 280 11.97 5.79 -23.38
C PHE A 280 11.78 6.18 -24.85
N ARG A 281 12.91 6.28 -25.58
CA ARG A 281 12.89 6.51 -27.03
C ARG A 281 12.49 5.23 -27.76
N ASN A 282 11.88 5.39 -28.93
CA ASN A 282 11.44 4.27 -29.78
C ASN A 282 12.59 3.37 -30.24
N GLU A 283 13.82 3.88 -30.30
CA GLU A 283 15.00 3.07 -30.57
C GLU A 283 15.31 2.08 -29.45
N THR A 284 14.82 2.36 -28.24
CA THR A 284 14.97 1.48 -27.06
C THR A 284 13.75 0.59 -26.89
N ILE A 285 12.55 1.15 -27.03
CA ILE A 285 11.26 0.46 -26.85
C ILE A 285 10.37 0.82 -28.05
N SER A 286 10.23 -0.09 -29.00
CA SER A 286 9.53 0.14 -30.27
C SER A 286 8.04 0.48 -30.14
N PHE A 287 7.43 0.18 -28.98
CA PHE A 287 6.05 0.49 -28.64
C PHE A 287 5.92 1.61 -27.58
N SER A 288 6.95 2.44 -27.44
CA SER A 288 6.89 3.67 -26.64
C SER A 288 6.09 4.74 -27.39
N ASN A 289 5.30 5.50 -26.67
CA ASN A 289 4.67 6.71 -27.21
C ASN A 289 5.58 7.95 -27.17
N GLU A 290 6.77 7.83 -26.59
CA GLU A 290 7.74 8.91 -26.40
C GLU A 290 7.11 10.16 -25.76
N ARG A 291 6.31 9.95 -24.70
CA ARG A 291 5.57 10.98 -23.98
C ARG A 291 5.69 10.80 -22.47
N ILE A 292 5.53 11.88 -21.74
CA ILE A 292 5.25 11.85 -20.30
C ILE A 292 3.75 11.64 -20.17
N MET A 293 3.31 10.43 -19.88
CA MET A 293 1.89 10.10 -19.97
C MET A 293 1.46 8.98 -19.03
N PHE A 294 0.16 8.95 -18.78
CA PHE A 294 -0.55 7.84 -18.16
C PHE A 294 -1.93 7.65 -18.80
N TYR A 295 -2.58 6.57 -18.46
CA TYR A 295 -3.76 6.06 -19.12
C TYR A 295 -4.93 6.00 -18.15
N ILE A 296 -6.14 6.31 -18.64
CA ILE A 296 -7.39 6.29 -17.86
C ILE A 296 -8.45 5.53 -18.65
N ASP A 297 -9.24 4.72 -17.94
CA ASP A 297 -10.37 4.00 -18.52
C ASP A 297 -11.53 4.94 -18.84
N SER A 298 -11.89 5.02 -20.11
CA SER A 298 -12.98 5.87 -20.58
C SER A 298 -14.35 5.39 -20.07
N GLU A 299 -14.54 4.07 -19.98
CA GLU A 299 -15.81 3.46 -19.55
C GLU A 299 -16.13 3.77 -18.08
N SER A 300 -15.13 3.71 -17.22
CA SER A 300 -15.28 4.15 -15.82
C SER A 300 -15.50 5.66 -15.72
N PHE A 301 -14.81 6.46 -16.54
CA PHE A 301 -14.94 7.91 -16.47
C PHE A 301 -16.32 8.43 -16.93
N GLU A 302 -16.91 7.81 -17.94
CA GLU A 302 -18.24 8.20 -18.44
C GLU A 302 -19.41 7.69 -17.61
N ALA A 303 -19.18 6.77 -16.67
CA ALA A 303 -20.23 6.09 -15.92
C ALA A 303 -20.91 7.01 -14.90
N ALA A 304 -22.05 7.57 -15.30
CA ALA A 304 -22.88 8.40 -14.44
C ALA A 304 -23.62 7.57 -13.39
N SER A 305 -23.74 8.09 -12.18
CA SER A 305 -24.56 7.50 -11.10
C SER A 305 -26.04 7.88 -11.21
N GLY A 306 -26.38 8.87 -12.03
CA GLY A 306 -27.72 9.45 -12.17
C GLY A 306 -28.11 9.75 -13.62
N ALA A 307 -29.07 10.62 -13.79
CA ALA A 307 -29.54 11.05 -15.13
C ALA A 307 -28.57 12.02 -15.83
N THR A 308 -27.70 12.65 -15.07
CA THR A 308 -26.67 13.60 -15.54
C THR A 308 -25.35 13.17 -14.94
N TRP A 309 -24.32 13.14 -15.76
CA TRP A 309 -22.97 12.86 -15.29
C TRP A 309 -22.43 14.02 -14.45
N GLU A 310 -21.79 13.68 -13.33
CA GLU A 310 -21.05 14.61 -12.48
C GLU A 310 -19.68 14.03 -12.14
N ILE A 311 -18.64 14.85 -12.05
CA ILE A 311 -17.27 14.39 -11.71
C ILE A 311 -17.19 13.79 -10.30
N THR A 312 -18.18 14.07 -9.46
CA THR A 312 -18.35 13.53 -8.11
C THR A 312 -19.18 12.24 -8.07
N ASP A 313 -19.69 11.77 -9.21
CA ASP A 313 -20.29 10.45 -9.30
C ASP A 313 -19.28 9.36 -8.90
N ARG A 314 -19.76 8.21 -8.47
CA ARG A 314 -18.94 7.14 -7.91
C ARG A 314 -17.71 6.81 -8.78
N TRP A 315 -17.92 6.49 -10.05
CA TRP A 315 -16.84 6.08 -10.93
C TRP A 315 -15.96 7.24 -11.40
N PRO A 316 -16.49 8.38 -11.83
CA PRO A 316 -15.68 9.58 -12.07
C PRO A 316 -14.83 10.00 -10.88
N ALA A 317 -15.36 9.95 -9.64
CA ALA A 317 -14.58 10.25 -8.43
C ALA A 317 -13.44 9.25 -8.18
N ILE A 318 -13.65 7.96 -8.49
CA ILE A 318 -12.58 6.96 -8.47
C ILE A 318 -11.52 7.28 -9.53
N VAL A 319 -11.91 7.66 -10.74
CA VAL A 319 -10.99 8.13 -11.78
C VAL A 319 -10.19 9.34 -11.31
N VAL A 320 -10.82 10.31 -10.66
CA VAL A 320 -10.14 11.50 -10.10
C VAL A 320 -9.10 11.09 -9.04
N SER A 321 -9.42 10.14 -8.16
CA SER A 321 -8.44 9.57 -7.23
C SER A 321 -7.28 8.90 -7.97
N THR A 322 -7.60 8.13 -9.01
CA THR A 322 -6.61 7.43 -9.85
C THR A 322 -5.67 8.39 -10.59
N LEU A 323 -6.13 9.60 -10.97
CA LEU A 323 -5.22 10.61 -11.55
C LEU A 323 -4.04 10.93 -10.62
N ALA A 324 -4.31 11.10 -9.32
CA ALA A 324 -3.26 11.37 -8.34
C ALA A 324 -2.35 10.14 -8.13
N HIS A 325 -2.92 8.95 -8.20
CA HIS A 325 -2.21 7.67 -8.11
C HIS A 325 -1.20 7.51 -9.26
N GLU A 326 -1.67 7.59 -10.50
CA GLU A 326 -0.84 7.39 -11.69
C GLU A 326 0.19 8.52 -11.87
N PHE A 327 -0.20 9.73 -11.47
CA PHE A 327 0.73 10.85 -11.46
C PHE A 327 1.86 10.67 -10.44
N GLN A 328 1.56 10.08 -9.28
CA GLN A 328 2.60 9.69 -8.33
C GLN A 328 3.59 8.68 -8.95
N HIS A 329 3.12 7.66 -9.66
CA HIS A 329 4.00 6.70 -10.34
C HIS A 329 4.90 7.36 -11.38
N MET A 330 4.38 8.34 -12.13
CA MET A 330 5.15 9.13 -13.08
C MET A 330 6.29 9.89 -12.38
N ILE A 331 5.97 10.63 -11.33
CA ILE A 331 6.96 11.35 -10.50
C ILE A 331 7.96 10.38 -9.88
N HIS A 332 7.49 9.25 -9.36
CA HIS A 332 8.33 8.22 -8.75
C HIS A 332 9.37 7.67 -9.73
N PHE A 333 8.98 7.36 -10.96
CA PHE A 333 9.91 6.91 -11.99
C PHE A 333 11.03 7.94 -12.21
N TYR A 334 10.67 9.22 -12.38
CA TYR A 334 11.66 10.26 -12.59
C TYR A 334 12.51 10.51 -11.34
N GLN A 335 11.91 10.72 -10.18
CA GLN A 335 12.62 11.10 -8.97
C GLN A 335 13.51 9.98 -8.43
N ARG A 336 13.05 8.74 -8.43
CA ARG A 336 13.79 7.61 -7.88
C ARG A 336 14.65 6.90 -8.92
N TYR A 337 14.05 6.44 -10.02
CA TYR A 337 14.78 5.66 -11.01
C TYR A 337 15.72 6.52 -11.86
N VAL A 338 15.23 7.63 -12.42
CA VAL A 338 16.04 8.46 -13.33
C VAL A 338 17.05 9.32 -12.58
N LYS A 339 16.63 10.06 -11.55
CA LYS A 339 17.51 10.98 -10.83
C LYS A 339 18.45 10.30 -9.85
N ARG A 340 18.00 9.26 -9.16
CA ARG A 340 18.73 8.61 -8.06
C ARG A 340 19.27 7.23 -8.39
N GLY A 341 18.82 6.60 -9.49
CA GLY A 341 19.21 5.25 -9.86
C GLY A 341 18.68 4.19 -8.90
N ALA A 342 17.66 4.51 -8.13
CA ALA A 342 17.07 3.64 -7.13
C ALA A 342 15.85 2.90 -7.71
N THR A 343 15.82 1.58 -7.57
CA THR A 343 14.63 0.76 -7.81
C THR A 343 13.73 0.79 -6.57
N THR A 344 12.50 0.36 -6.72
CA THR A 344 11.54 0.31 -5.60
C THR A 344 10.69 -0.93 -5.74
N ASP A 345 10.49 -1.64 -4.63
CA ASP A 345 9.58 -2.77 -4.58
C ASP A 345 8.15 -2.33 -4.84
N THR A 346 7.36 -3.19 -5.47
CA THR A 346 5.98 -2.88 -5.86
C THR A 346 5.15 -2.42 -4.67
N TRP A 347 5.21 -3.13 -3.54
CA TRP A 347 4.42 -2.78 -2.36
C TRP A 347 4.71 -1.37 -1.84
N LEU A 348 5.97 -0.92 -1.88
CA LEU A 348 6.35 0.42 -1.42
C LEU A 348 5.89 1.49 -2.42
N ASN A 349 6.03 1.25 -3.72
CA ASN A 349 5.57 2.18 -4.74
C ASN A 349 4.05 2.38 -4.68
N GLU A 350 3.29 1.29 -4.57
CA GLU A 350 1.83 1.33 -4.43
C GLU A 350 1.40 1.97 -3.10
N MET A 351 2.10 1.69 -2.00
CA MET A 351 1.86 2.38 -0.74
C MET A 351 1.98 3.90 -0.90
N MET A 352 3.04 4.37 -1.58
CA MET A 352 3.25 5.80 -1.80
C MET A 352 2.15 6.42 -2.67
N SER A 353 1.64 5.70 -3.67
CA SER A 353 0.52 6.14 -4.51
C SER A 353 -0.77 6.24 -3.70
N LEU A 354 -1.09 5.24 -2.91
CA LEU A 354 -2.28 5.23 -2.04
C LEU A 354 -2.21 6.27 -0.92
N MET A 355 -1.01 6.55 -0.37
CA MET A 355 -0.80 7.68 0.54
C MET A 355 -1.06 9.01 -0.17
N THR A 356 -0.64 9.16 -1.43
CA THR A 356 -0.89 10.36 -2.24
C THR A 356 -2.38 10.58 -2.44
N GLU A 357 -3.12 9.53 -2.80
CA GLU A 357 -4.58 9.59 -2.88
C GLU A 357 -5.24 10.03 -1.56
N ASP A 358 -4.84 9.43 -0.42
CA ASP A 358 -5.40 9.76 0.90
C ASP A 358 -5.11 11.22 1.29
N LEU A 359 -3.91 11.72 1.00
CA LEU A 359 -3.49 13.09 1.29
C LEU A 359 -4.26 14.13 0.46
N VAL A 360 -4.55 13.84 -0.81
CA VAL A 360 -5.28 14.78 -1.68
C VAL A 360 -6.80 14.63 -1.65
N ALA A 361 -7.32 13.53 -1.11
CA ALA A 361 -8.74 13.20 -1.14
C ALA A 361 -9.64 14.32 -0.56
N GLN A 362 -9.24 14.93 0.56
CA GLN A 362 -10.00 16.01 1.17
C GLN A 362 -10.00 17.27 0.31
N LYS A 363 -8.90 17.58 -0.38
CA LYS A 363 -8.81 18.72 -1.31
C LYS A 363 -9.68 18.50 -2.54
N LEU A 364 -9.77 17.26 -3.01
CA LEU A 364 -10.60 16.83 -4.13
C LEU A 364 -12.09 16.72 -3.77
N GLY A 365 -12.42 16.65 -2.49
CA GLY A 365 -13.79 16.43 -2.03
C GLY A 365 -14.32 15.03 -2.35
N ILE A 366 -13.44 14.01 -2.39
CA ILE A 366 -13.76 12.61 -2.69
C ILE A 366 -13.41 11.69 -1.54
N ALA A 367 -13.94 10.47 -1.57
CA ALA A 367 -13.71 9.47 -0.53
C ALA A 367 -12.24 8.99 -0.48
N GLY A 368 -11.57 8.92 -1.61
CA GLY A 368 -10.22 8.34 -1.72
C GLY A 368 -10.15 6.87 -1.28
N PRO A 369 -8.95 6.32 -1.03
CA PRO A 369 -8.78 4.92 -0.63
C PRO A 369 -9.43 4.58 0.71
N ARG A 370 -9.63 5.58 1.57
CA ARG A 370 -10.29 5.43 2.87
C ARG A 370 -11.75 5.00 2.74
N GLY A 371 -12.42 5.33 1.61
CA GLY A 371 -13.81 5.00 1.35
C GLY A 371 -14.81 5.78 2.22
N VAL A 372 -14.39 6.88 2.84
CA VAL A 372 -15.23 7.73 3.69
C VAL A 372 -15.46 9.07 3.02
N ASP A 373 -16.71 9.41 2.78
CA ASP A 373 -17.09 10.68 2.19
C ASP A 373 -16.55 11.86 3.03
N PRO A 374 -15.70 12.74 2.48
CA PRO A 374 -15.08 13.82 3.23
C PRO A 374 -16.09 14.89 3.66
N ILE A 375 -17.21 15.04 2.95
CA ILE A 375 -18.26 16.00 3.31
C ILE A 375 -19.08 15.47 4.50
N ALA A 376 -19.45 14.20 4.48
CA ALA A 376 -20.20 13.56 5.55
C ALA A 376 -19.38 13.45 6.85
N HIS A 377 -18.07 13.45 6.76
CA HIS A 377 -17.14 13.27 7.87
C HIS A 377 -16.13 14.43 7.97
N ALA A 378 -16.56 15.64 7.74
CA ALA A 378 -15.73 16.86 7.82
C ALA A 378 -15.14 17.11 9.22
N ASP A 379 -15.74 16.55 10.26
CA ASP A 379 -15.23 16.58 11.63
C ASP A 379 -14.08 15.55 11.88
N GLY A 380 -13.73 14.76 10.87
CA GLY A 380 -12.71 13.73 10.94
C GLY A 380 -13.18 12.42 11.56
N SER A 381 -14.48 12.23 11.76
CA SER A 381 -15.00 10.95 12.25
C SER A 381 -14.67 9.79 11.29
N ALA A 382 -14.63 8.56 11.85
CA ALA A 382 -14.12 7.40 11.16
C ALA A 382 -15.07 6.76 10.13
N GLY A 383 -16.17 7.37 9.80
CA GLY A 383 -17.15 6.81 8.89
C GLY A 383 -18.27 6.02 9.58
N THR A 384 -19.24 5.58 8.81
CA THR A 384 -20.43 4.89 9.32
C THR A 384 -20.30 3.37 9.14
N ILE A 385 -20.89 2.62 10.07
CA ILE A 385 -20.97 1.16 9.97
C ILE A 385 -21.68 0.78 8.66
N GLY A 386 -21.11 -0.19 7.95
CA GLY A 386 -21.67 -0.70 6.70
C GLY A 386 -21.20 0.01 5.43
N ASN A 387 -20.34 1.03 5.54
CA ASN A 387 -19.64 1.55 4.37
C ASN A 387 -18.60 0.52 3.88
N ASN A 388 -18.78 0.02 2.66
CA ASN A 388 -17.93 -1.01 2.07
C ASN A 388 -17.10 -0.50 0.89
N SER A 389 -17.09 0.81 0.67
CA SER A 389 -16.25 1.43 -0.35
C SER A 389 -14.80 1.56 0.09
N GLY A 390 -13.88 1.56 -0.86
CA GLY A 390 -12.47 1.77 -0.64
C GLY A 390 -11.70 0.52 -0.17
N ARG A 391 -10.50 0.73 0.35
CA ARG A 391 -9.55 -0.34 0.70
C ARG A 391 -9.77 -0.94 2.08
N LEU A 392 -10.47 -0.26 2.99
CA LEU A 392 -10.59 -0.69 4.39
C LEU A 392 -11.38 -1.98 4.58
N PRO A 393 -12.55 -2.19 3.93
CA PRO A 393 -13.27 -3.46 4.03
C PRO A 393 -12.44 -4.65 3.54
N ARG A 394 -11.64 -4.44 2.51
CA ARG A 394 -10.78 -5.48 1.96
C ARG A 394 -9.59 -5.78 2.86
N TYR A 395 -8.95 -4.76 3.42
CA TYR A 395 -7.94 -4.93 4.45
C TYR A 395 -8.45 -5.81 5.59
N ASN A 396 -9.68 -5.57 6.07
CA ASN A 396 -10.24 -6.37 7.15
C ASN A 396 -10.32 -7.87 6.82
N ARG A 397 -10.50 -8.23 5.55
CA ARG A 397 -10.51 -9.63 5.10
C ARG A 397 -9.13 -10.25 4.93
N ALA A 398 -8.10 -9.42 4.79
CA ALA A 398 -6.74 -9.84 4.48
C ALA A 398 -5.72 -9.33 5.51
N SER A 399 -6.15 -8.92 6.70
CA SER A 399 -5.32 -8.21 7.67
C SER A 399 -4.14 -9.02 8.25
N ASN A 400 -4.11 -10.33 8.02
CA ASN A 400 -3.04 -11.26 8.41
C ASN A 400 -2.16 -11.70 7.22
N GLU A 401 -2.35 -11.12 6.04
CA GLU A 401 -1.52 -11.39 4.87
C GLU A 401 -0.17 -10.65 4.95
N SER A 402 0.78 -11.07 4.12
CA SER A 402 2.09 -10.40 4.00
C SER A 402 1.95 -9.00 3.42
N LEU A 403 2.61 -8.03 4.05
CA LEU A 403 2.69 -6.66 3.56
C LEU A 403 3.51 -6.56 2.27
N THR A 404 4.58 -7.34 2.16
CA THR A 404 5.62 -7.17 1.14
C THR A 404 5.52 -8.16 -0.02
N GLU A 405 4.87 -9.31 0.19
CA GLU A 405 4.70 -10.34 -0.84
C GLU A 405 3.50 -10.00 -1.73
N TRP A 406 3.74 -9.21 -2.78
CA TRP A 406 2.71 -8.70 -3.68
C TRP A 406 1.94 -9.82 -4.39
N GLY A 407 0.62 -9.85 -4.23
CA GLY A 407 -0.25 -10.85 -4.83
C GLY A 407 -0.22 -12.24 -4.19
N ALA A 408 0.53 -12.45 -3.10
CA ALA A 408 0.69 -13.78 -2.47
C ALA A 408 -0.62 -14.35 -1.89
N SER A 409 -1.59 -13.51 -1.55
CA SER A 409 -2.94 -13.94 -1.14
C SER A 409 -3.78 -14.55 -2.26
N GLY A 410 -3.30 -14.45 -3.52
CA GLY A 410 -4.06 -14.77 -4.72
C GLY A 410 -4.87 -13.59 -5.28
N SER A 411 -4.77 -12.42 -4.66
CA SER A 411 -5.40 -11.18 -5.11
C SER A 411 -4.48 -9.98 -4.91
N THR A 412 -4.19 -9.25 -5.97
CA THR A 412 -3.46 -7.98 -5.93
C THR A 412 -4.22 -6.91 -5.13
N LEU A 413 -5.55 -6.96 -5.14
CA LEU A 413 -6.40 -6.03 -4.38
C LEU A 413 -6.20 -6.16 -2.85
N ASP A 414 -5.86 -7.35 -2.35
CA ASP A 414 -5.50 -7.51 -0.94
C ASP A 414 -4.19 -6.78 -0.63
N SER A 415 -3.20 -6.89 -1.53
CA SER A 415 -1.92 -6.20 -1.40
C SER A 415 -2.10 -4.67 -1.42
N TYR A 416 -2.91 -4.13 -2.33
CA TYR A 416 -3.30 -2.70 -2.32
C TYR A 416 -3.90 -2.28 -0.97
N SER A 417 -4.76 -3.11 -0.40
CA SER A 417 -5.46 -2.79 0.84
C SER A 417 -4.55 -2.85 2.06
N LEU A 418 -3.61 -3.79 2.08
CA LEU A 418 -2.58 -3.90 3.11
C LEU A 418 -1.63 -2.72 3.07
N THR A 419 -1.10 -2.40 1.89
CA THR A 419 -0.16 -1.28 1.72
C THR A 419 -0.83 0.06 2.00
N TYR A 420 -2.11 0.23 1.62
CA TYR A 420 -2.88 1.41 2.01
C TYR A 420 -3.00 1.53 3.52
N SER A 421 -3.44 0.48 4.21
CA SER A 421 -3.62 0.54 5.67
C SER A 421 -2.30 0.83 6.40
N TYR A 422 -1.18 0.27 5.92
CA TYR A 422 0.13 0.54 6.46
C TYR A 422 0.58 1.98 6.18
N GLY A 423 0.44 2.46 4.94
CA GLY A 423 0.74 3.85 4.57
C GLY A 423 -0.13 4.85 5.32
N ALA A 424 -1.41 4.56 5.51
CA ALA A 424 -2.33 5.37 6.29
C ALA A 424 -1.92 5.46 7.77
N TYR A 425 -1.41 4.35 8.35
CA TYR A 425 -0.82 4.33 9.68
C TYR A 425 0.43 5.22 9.73
N LEU A 426 1.36 5.07 8.78
CA LEU A 426 2.58 5.86 8.72
C LEU A 426 2.27 7.36 8.60
N ALA A 427 1.38 7.73 7.68
CA ALA A 427 1.03 9.13 7.44
C ALA A 427 0.42 9.80 8.69
N ARG A 428 -0.40 9.07 9.45
CA ARG A 428 -1.08 9.59 10.64
C ARG A 428 -0.21 9.70 11.89
N ASN A 429 0.96 9.07 11.87
CA ASN A 429 1.85 9.04 13.03
C ASN A 429 3.19 9.74 12.79
N PHE A 430 3.68 9.84 11.56
CA PHE A 430 5.09 10.16 11.32
C PHE A 430 5.31 11.24 10.26
N GLY A 431 4.41 12.22 10.14
CA GLY A 431 4.69 13.42 9.36
C GLY A 431 3.99 13.52 8.00
N GLY A 432 3.02 12.62 7.68
CA GLY A 432 2.14 12.78 6.52
C GLY A 432 2.87 12.98 5.20
N ALA A 433 2.64 14.12 4.55
CA ALA A 433 3.26 14.47 3.27
C ALA A 433 4.77 14.63 3.34
N ASP A 434 5.32 15.12 4.46
CA ASP A 434 6.76 15.26 4.63
C ASP A 434 7.47 13.90 4.74
N LEU A 435 6.82 12.92 5.37
CA LEU A 435 7.32 11.53 5.37
C LEU A 435 7.35 10.97 3.96
N LEU A 436 6.28 11.17 3.18
CA LEU A 436 6.18 10.70 1.80
C LEU A 436 7.23 11.36 0.90
N ARG A 437 7.45 12.66 1.06
CA ARG A 437 8.55 13.39 0.40
C ARG A 437 9.92 12.78 0.73
N ALA A 438 10.19 12.51 2.00
CA ALA A 438 11.45 11.92 2.44
C ALA A 438 11.67 10.50 1.85
N MET A 439 10.62 9.69 1.72
CA MET A 439 10.69 8.40 1.02
C MET A 439 11.04 8.59 -0.46
N MET A 440 10.42 9.57 -1.14
CA MET A 440 10.71 9.89 -2.53
C MET A 440 12.14 10.34 -2.75
N GLU A 441 12.73 11.04 -1.79
CA GLU A 441 14.09 11.56 -1.85
C GLU A 441 15.17 10.54 -1.48
N SER A 442 14.83 9.40 -0.88
CA SER A 442 15.81 8.35 -0.56
C SER A 442 16.47 7.78 -1.83
N SER A 443 17.76 7.49 -1.73
CA SER A 443 18.54 6.82 -2.78
C SER A 443 18.67 5.31 -2.56
N SER A 444 18.05 4.77 -1.51
CA SER A 444 18.05 3.34 -1.24
C SER A 444 17.13 2.60 -2.20
N SER A 445 17.53 1.41 -2.64
CA SER A 445 16.65 0.45 -3.33
C SER A 445 16.06 -0.59 -2.39
N ASP A 446 16.42 -0.56 -1.12
CA ASP A 446 15.86 -1.39 -0.07
C ASP A 446 14.65 -0.67 0.53
N ALA A 447 13.48 -1.28 0.43
CA ALA A 447 12.21 -0.66 0.80
C ALA A 447 12.10 -0.36 2.31
N GLU A 448 12.57 -1.26 3.15
CA GLU A 448 12.57 -1.07 4.60
C GLU A 448 13.47 0.12 4.98
N ARG A 449 14.63 0.18 4.36
CA ARG A 449 15.58 1.28 4.54
C ARG A 449 15.03 2.61 4.06
N VAL A 450 14.28 2.64 2.97
CA VAL A 450 13.59 3.87 2.50
C VAL A 450 12.67 4.41 3.59
N VAL A 451 11.84 3.54 4.17
CA VAL A 451 10.92 3.92 5.25
C VAL A 451 11.72 4.40 6.47
N GLN A 452 12.75 3.67 6.88
CA GLN A 452 13.58 4.00 8.05
C GLN A 452 14.33 5.33 7.90
N GLU A 453 14.92 5.59 6.72
CA GLU A 453 15.60 6.86 6.42
C GLU A 453 14.61 8.03 6.45
N ALA A 454 13.41 7.84 5.90
CA ALA A 454 12.36 8.84 5.91
C ALA A 454 11.88 9.15 7.34
N LEU A 455 11.66 8.14 8.18
CA LEU A 455 11.32 8.31 9.59
C LEU A 455 12.40 9.09 10.35
N SER A 456 13.66 8.76 10.11
CA SER A 456 14.79 9.46 10.74
C SER A 456 14.80 10.94 10.37
N THR A 457 14.47 11.28 9.12
CA THR A 457 14.34 12.66 8.63
C THR A 457 13.23 13.42 9.38
N GLN A 458 12.17 12.73 9.76
CA GLN A 458 11.06 13.28 10.54
C GLN A 458 11.30 13.27 12.06
N GLY A 459 12.50 12.90 12.51
CA GLY A 459 12.87 12.87 13.92
C GLY A 459 12.53 11.57 14.66
N TYR A 460 12.10 10.53 13.97
CA TYR A 460 11.75 9.21 14.53
C TYR A 460 12.89 8.19 14.31
N ALA A 461 14.10 8.53 14.73
CA ALA A 461 15.34 7.78 14.44
C ALA A 461 15.35 6.31 14.92
N ASN A 462 14.47 5.93 15.82
CA ASN A 462 14.42 4.59 16.42
C ASN A 462 13.29 3.72 15.85
N GLY A 463 12.58 4.16 14.81
CA GLY A 463 11.54 3.38 14.17
C GLY A 463 12.14 2.32 13.25
N THR A 464 12.34 1.11 13.72
CA THR A 464 12.70 -0.02 12.87
C THR A 464 11.47 -0.55 12.15
N HIS A 465 11.65 -1.28 11.04
CA HIS A 465 10.52 -1.93 10.35
C HIS A 465 9.79 -2.92 11.27
N GLU A 466 10.53 -3.61 12.12
CA GLU A 466 9.99 -4.49 13.17
C GLU A 466 9.03 -3.76 14.09
N GLU A 467 9.46 -2.62 14.65
CA GLU A 467 8.61 -1.81 15.52
C GLU A 467 7.37 -1.27 14.82
N LEU A 468 7.50 -0.87 13.56
CA LEU A 468 6.35 -0.35 12.79
C LEU A 468 5.29 -1.42 12.55
N LEU A 469 5.69 -2.67 12.36
CA LEU A 469 4.76 -3.76 12.04
C LEU A 469 3.83 -4.07 13.22
N TRP A 470 4.37 -4.24 14.43
CA TRP A 470 3.52 -4.48 15.59
C TRP A 470 2.73 -3.22 16.01
N ARG A 471 3.32 -2.02 15.90
CA ARG A 471 2.62 -0.75 16.18
C ARG A 471 1.43 -0.53 15.25
N TRP A 472 1.56 -0.89 13.98
CA TRP A 472 0.43 -0.89 13.05
C TRP A 472 -0.67 -1.87 13.48
N GLY A 473 -0.32 -3.05 14.00
CA GLY A 473 -1.27 -3.98 14.60
C GLY A 473 -2.02 -3.38 15.80
N VAL A 474 -1.28 -2.73 16.70
CA VAL A 474 -1.87 -1.99 17.83
C VAL A 474 -2.81 -0.88 17.36
N SER A 475 -2.37 -0.08 16.38
CA SER A 475 -3.17 1.01 15.80
C SER A 475 -4.46 0.49 15.15
N THR A 476 -4.39 -0.67 14.51
CA THR A 476 -5.56 -1.33 13.93
C THR A 476 -6.59 -1.68 15.02
N LEU A 477 -6.17 -2.28 16.12
CA LEU A 477 -7.06 -2.60 17.27
C LEU A 477 -7.60 -1.34 17.95
N ARG A 478 -6.77 -0.32 18.10
CA ARG A 478 -7.16 0.95 18.73
C ARG A 478 -7.95 1.89 17.80
N SER A 479 -8.13 1.53 16.54
CA SER A 479 -8.87 2.36 15.58
C SER A 479 -10.34 2.58 15.95
N GLN A 480 -10.93 1.74 16.79
CA GLN A 480 -12.29 1.93 17.33
C GLN A 480 -12.37 3.02 18.42
N HIS A 481 -11.23 3.48 18.91
CA HIS A 481 -11.11 4.51 19.93
C HIS A 481 -10.28 5.69 19.42
N VAL A 482 -10.42 6.84 20.03
CA VAL A 482 -9.48 7.96 19.81
C VAL A 482 -8.14 7.58 20.44
N ALA A 483 -7.09 7.58 19.64
CA ALA A 483 -5.74 7.20 20.05
C ALA A 483 -4.73 8.30 19.73
N GLU A 484 -3.59 8.26 20.42
CA GLU A 484 -2.47 9.19 20.25
C GLU A 484 -1.29 8.49 19.56
N GLN A 485 -0.31 9.30 19.11
CA GLN A 485 0.94 8.78 18.55
C GLN A 485 1.67 7.88 19.57
N PRO A 486 2.29 6.79 19.13
CA PRO A 486 2.45 6.32 17.74
C PRO A 486 1.37 5.33 17.29
N PHE A 487 0.20 5.32 17.88
CA PHE A 487 -0.84 4.31 17.67
C PHE A 487 -2.14 4.86 17.07
N GLN A 488 -2.10 6.05 16.50
CA GLN A 488 -3.33 6.66 16.00
C GLN A 488 -3.67 6.23 14.57
N LEU A 489 -4.90 5.80 14.40
CA LEU A 489 -5.62 5.76 13.12
C LEU A 489 -6.88 6.61 13.20
N ASN A 490 -7.44 6.70 14.40
CA ASN A 490 -8.60 7.53 14.69
C ASN A 490 -8.23 8.62 15.72
N PRO A 491 -7.78 9.80 15.25
CA PRO A 491 -7.51 10.93 16.14
C PRO A 491 -8.80 11.66 16.62
N GLY A 492 -9.99 11.21 16.21
CA GLY A 492 -11.27 11.83 16.52
C GLY A 492 -11.55 13.14 15.78
N ARG A 493 -10.65 13.54 14.89
CA ARG A 493 -10.74 14.77 14.07
C ARG A 493 -9.85 14.65 12.85
N TRP A 494 -9.91 15.65 11.96
CA TRP A 494 -8.92 15.79 10.91
C TRP A 494 -7.55 16.08 11.51
N MET A 495 -6.54 15.33 11.09
CA MET A 495 -5.14 15.68 11.32
C MET A 495 -4.72 16.62 10.20
N SER A 496 -4.05 17.70 10.58
CA SER A 496 -3.44 18.61 9.61
C SER A 496 -1.95 18.35 9.56
N ASP A 497 -1.46 18.02 8.38
CA ASP A 497 -0.09 18.18 7.98
C ASP A 497 -0.02 19.47 7.18
N ALA A 498 0.88 20.41 7.50
CA ALA A 498 1.04 21.77 6.97
C ALA A 498 0.10 22.20 5.80
N GLU A 499 -0.17 21.34 4.84
CA GLU A 499 -1.00 21.60 3.66
C GLU A 499 -2.14 20.60 3.43
N PHE A 500 -2.11 19.44 4.08
CA PHE A 500 -3.05 18.33 3.86
C PHE A 500 -3.80 17.98 5.15
N SER A 501 -4.98 17.42 4.97
CA SER A 501 -5.80 16.93 6.09
C SER A 501 -6.13 15.47 5.91
N LEU A 502 -5.86 14.67 6.94
CA LEU A 502 -6.13 13.23 6.97
C LEU A 502 -7.28 12.95 7.94
N GLY A 503 -8.31 12.27 7.48
CA GLY A 503 -9.43 11.87 8.32
C GLY A 503 -9.13 10.64 9.15
N SER A 504 -9.95 10.42 10.18
CA SER A 504 -9.92 9.24 11.03
C SER A 504 -10.25 7.96 10.27
N ILE A 505 -9.66 6.85 10.71
CA ILE A 505 -9.97 5.49 10.26
C ILE A 505 -10.41 4.67 11.47
N ASN A 506 -11.56 4.00 11.36
CA ASN A 506 -12.00 2.98 12.30
C ASN A 506 -12.27 1.68 11.55
N HIS A 507 -11.37 0.71 11.63
CA HIS A 507 -11.50 -0.58 10.95
C HIS A 507 -12.77 -1.34 11.37
N PHE A 508 -13.27 -1.13 12.58
CA PHE A 508 -14.45 -1.80 13.11
C PHE A 508 -15.78 -1.22 12.56
N ASN A 509 -15.72 -0.16 11.76
CA ASN A 509 -16.87 0.33 11.01
C ASN A 509 -17.08 -0.42 9.67
N TYR A 510 -16.11 -1.22 9.26
CA TYR A 510 -16.14 -1.91 7.97
C TYR A 510 -16.27 -3.41 8.15
N TYR A 511 -17.03 -4.04 7.24
CA TYR A 511 -17.19 -5.48 7.25
C TYR A 511 -15.90 -6.18 6.80
N GLY A 512 -15.59 -7.27 7.45
CA GLY A 512 -14.44 -8.12 7.13
C GLY A 512 -14.86 -9.54 6.77
N SER A 513 -14.11 -10.53 7.26
CA SER A 513 -14.43 -11.95 7.06
C SER A 513 -15.39 -12.45 8.12
N GLY A 514 -16.71 -12.32 7.88
CA GLY A 514 -17.74 -12.82 8.78
C GLY A 514 -18.17 -11.88 9.91
N SER A 515 -17.48 -10.74 10.10
CA SER A 515 -17.78 -9.75 11.14
C SER A 515 -17.31 -8.36 10.74
N TYR A 516 -17.68 -7.35 11.51
CA TYR A 516 -17.07 -6.02 11.41
C TYR A 516 -15.67 -6.03 12.06
N GLY A 517 -14.73 -5.36 11.42
CA GLY A 517 -13.34 -5.27 11.87
C GLY A 517 -12.39 -6.23 11.17
N PRO A 518 -11.10 -6.14 11.50
CA PRO A 518 -10.05 -7.01 10.95
C PRO A 518 -10.21 -8.44 11.43
N ILE A 519 -9.44 -9.36 10.85
CA ILE A 519 -9.39 -10.75 11.34
C ILE A 519 -8.79 -10.74 12.74
N VAL A 520 -9.58 -11.18 13.72
CA VAL A 520 -9.15 -11.36 15.11
C VAL A 520 -9.38 -12.82 15.49
N HIS A 521 -8.31 -13.53 15.80
CA HIS A 521 -8.36 -14.91 16.27
C HIS A 521 -8.87 -14.96 17.71
N GLU A 522 -9.63 -15.98 18.06
CA GLU A 522 -10.18 -16.18 19.41
C GLU A 522 -10.07 -17.65 19.84
N GLY A 523 -10.08 -17.89 21.14
CA GLY A 523 -10.06 -19.24 21.72
C GLY A 523 -8.66 -19.84 21.77
N ALA A 524 -8.55 -21.14 22.08
CA ALA A 524 -7.27 -21.84 22.10
C ALA A 524 -6.78 -22.08 20.66
N ILE A 525 -5.55 -21.74 20.39
CA ILE A 525 -4.91 -21.94 19.09
C ILE A 525 -3.78 -22.96 19.27
N ASP A 526 -3.90 -24.10 18.59
CA ASP A 526 -2.87 -25.15 18.63
C ASP A 526 -1.64 -24.73 17.80
N SER A 527 -1.86 -24.06 16.67
CA SER A 527 -0.79 -23.55 15.79
C SER A 527 -1.33 -22.40 14.94
N LEU A 528 -0.61 -21.28 14.90
CA LEU A 528 -0.83 -20.13 14.05
C LEU A 528 0.45 -19.88 13.25
N GLU A 529 0.36 -19.89 11.94
CA GLU A 529 1.46 -19.54 11.04
C GLU A 529 1.36 -18.04 10.70
N LEU A 530 2.46 -17.34 10.87
CA LEU A 530 2.64 -15.95 10.50
C LEU A 530 3.44 -15.90 9.20
N LYS A 531 2.91 -15.25 8.19
CA LYS A 531 3.57 -15.03 6.91
C LYS A 531 4.73 -14.06 7.06
N PRO A 532 5.68 -14.02 6.11
CA PRO A 532 6.72 -12.99 6.10
C PRO A 532 6.09 -11.58 6.16
N TYR A 533 6.66 -10.70 6.96
CA TYR A 533 6.20 -9.30 7.11
C TYR A 533 4.69 -9.18 7.32
N SER A 534 4.16 -10.00 8.21
CA SER A 534 2.73 -10.04 8.54
C SER A 534 2.49 -9.83 10.02
N LYS A 535 1.22 -9.65 10.37
CA LYS A 535 0.76 -9.62 11.74
C LYS A 535 -0.52 -10.41 11.91
N ALA A 536 -0.77 -10.89 13.12
CA ALA A 536 -2.03 -11.49 13.52
C ALA A 536 -2.54 -10.85 14.81
N LEU A 537 -3.85 -10.71 14.90
CA LEU A 537 -4.54 -10.14 16.04
C LEU A 537 -5.27 -11.29 16.77
N TYR A 538 -5.12 -11.34 18.08
CA TYR A 538 -5.76 -12.37 18.90
C TYR A 538 -6.48 -11.73 20.10
N LYS A 539 -7.72 -12.13 20.35
CA LYS A 539 -8.48 -11.67 21.50
C LYS A 539 -8.23 -12.55 22.72
N VAL A 540 -7.62 -11.98 23.73
CA VAL A 540 -7.35 -12.65 25.02
C VAL A 540 -8.64 -12.81 25.82
N GLY A 541 -9.47 -11.77 25.85
CA GLY A 541 -10.77 -11.78 26.51
C GLY A 541 -11.39 -10.40 26.60
N SER A 542 -12.66 -10.36 27.03
CA SER A 542 -13.42 -9.13 27.25
C SER A 542 -13.71 -8.92 28.72
N GLY A 543 -13.75 -7.64 29.13
CA GLY A 543 -14.09 -7.25 30.50
C GLY A 543 -13.10 -7.78 31.54
N LEU A 544 -11.83 -7.92 31.20
CA LEU A 544 -10.78 -8.40 32.08
C LEU A 544 -10.29 -7.28 33.00
N THR A 545 -9.92 -7.63 34.24
CA THR A 545 -9.38 -6.73 35.27
C THR A 545 -8.20 -7.36 35.97
N GLY A 546 -7.31 -6.55 36.54
CA GLY A 546 -6.16 -7.01 37.30
C GLY A 546 -5.12 -7.74 36.42
N GLU A 547 -4.49 -8.76 37.01
CA GLU A 547 -3.45 -9.52 36.29
C GLU A 547 -4.04 -10.41 35.20
N VAL A 548 -3.57 -10.21 33.97
CA VAL A 548 -3.85 -11.03 32.79
C VAL A 548 -2.61 -11.79 32.40
N SER A 549 -2.73 -13.10 32.19
CA SER A 549 -1.62 -13.95 31.77
C SER A 549 -1.91 -14.67 30.47
N LEU A 550 -0.85 -14.83 29.66
CA LEU A 550 -0.82 -15.53 28.37
C LEU A 550 0.29 -16.55 28.37
N GLU A 551 0.02 -17.73 27.82
CA GLU A 551 1.04 -18.75 27.59
C GLU A 551 1.03 -19.15 26.12
N CYS A 552 2.21 -19.21 25.50
CA CYS A 552 2.41 -19.67 24.12
C CYS A 552 3.84 -20.15 23.89
N PHE A 553 4.03 -20.92 22.81
CA PHE A 553 5.35 -21.17 22.23
C PHE A 553 5.49 -20.29 20.99
N VAL A 554 6.60 -19.57 20.89
CA VAL A 554 6.88 -18.61 19.83
C VAL A 554 8.20 -18.96 19.17
N GLU A 555 8.22 -19.03 17.84
CA GLU A 555 9.47 -19.16 17.09
C GLU A 555 10.26 -17.85 17.13
N ALA A 556 11.58 -17.95 16.98
CA ALA A 556 12.47 -16.79 16.94
C ALA A 556 12.06 -15.79 15.85
N GLY A 557 12.16 -14.51 16.14
CA GLY A 557 11.84 -13.43 15.22
C GLY A 557 10.35 -13.02 15.22
N VAL A 558 9.53 -13.54 16.13
CA VAL A 558 8.17 -13.07 16.33
C VAL A 558 8.16 -12.10 17.50
N ASP A 559 7.69 -10.87 17.25
CA ASP A 559 7.43 -9.89 18.28
C ASP A 559 5.99 -9.96 18.75
N PHE A 560 5.72 -9.53 19.98
CA PHE A 560 4.36 -9.40 20.42
C PHE A 560 4.12 -8.21 21.34
N ALA A 561 2.89 -7.69 21.24
CA ALA A 561 2.39 -6.66 22.14
C ALA A 561 1.03 -7.05 22.71
N ILE A 562 0.79 -6.71 23.97
CA ILE A 562 -0.53 -6.82 24.59
C ILE A 562 -1.19 -5.45 24.55
N VAL A 563 -2.47 -5.41 24.21
CA VAL A 563 -3.28 -4.19 24.11
C VAL A 563 -4.51 -4.36 24.98
N ALA A 564 -4.74 -3.44 25.92
CA ALA A 564 -5.95 -3.33 26.69
C ALA A 564 -6.71 -2.04 26.31
N ASN A 565 -7.93 -2.23 25.78
CA ASN A 565 -8.80 -1.14 25.32
C ASN A 565 -9.99 -0.95 26.27
#